data_d6ceea0e0453706480536fd27123b246
#
_entry.id   d6ceea0e0453706480536fd27123b246
#
_cell.length_a   1.000
_cell.length_b   1.000
_cell.length_c   1.000
_cell.angle_alpha   90.00
_cell.angle_beta   90.00
_cell.angle_gamma   90.00
#
_symmetry.space_group_name_H-M   'P 1'
#
loop_
_entity.id
_entity.type
_entity.pdbx_description
1 polymer ?
#
loop_
_entity_poly.entity_id
_entity_poly.type
_entity_poly.pdbx_seq_one_letter_code
_entity_poly.pdbx_strand_id
1 'polypeptide(L)'
;MADAATYAASTWKPRYNPWIIALTVTLATFMEVLDSSIANVALPHIAGGLSAGQDESTWVLTSYLVSNAIVLPMSGWLTTVIGRKRFYMTCVALFTISSILCGFAPTLPLLIFFRILQGAGGGGMGPSEQAILADTFPPEKRGLAFSVYGMAVVVAPAIGPTLGGWITDNFDWRWIFFINVPVGLLSLFLTSTVVEDPPWLKKFKGAGVKIDYIGLSLIVLGIGCLQVILDKGQQDDWLGSTFVTTFAVIAAAALVTLVIHEWRTPHPVLELKLLKNRNFAATVLFNFVLGAVLFGTTVLIPQFLQLMMGYSAQKAGEVLSPAGFMLMVLFPIAGLLSTKIDPRWMIAAGFGMTSVALYHITHLSLAIDFRTIMLWRMYQMSGLAFIFIPISILSYVGVPPEKNNQISGISNFIRNLGGSVGISMLTTFLARQSQVHHTNLVAHATAANPQYNSMLNGSAASMAKSGSGPVLAMQQAYNQVMGLVQQQAALLSYVNAFWVVSVIVASLVPLPFLLKKPKPGAASEMGAH
;
A
#
# COMPACT_ATOMS: atom_id res chain seq x y z
N MET A 1 -23.74 -30.47 -9.72
CA MET A 1 -23.19 -30.00 -8.43
C MET A 1 -23.00 -28.48 -8.40
N ALA A 2 -22.71 -27.82 -9.52
CA ALA A 2 -22.63 -26.36 -9.62
C ALA A 2 -23.95 -25.66 -9.29
N ASP A 3 -25.10 -26.20 -9.74
CA ASP A 3 -26.41 -25.59 -9.53
C ASP A 3 -26.84 -25.53 -8.05
N ALA A 4 -26.54 -26.57 -7.27
CA ALA A 4 -26.91 -26.60 -5.85
C ALA A 4 -26.07 -25.61 -4.99
N ALA A 5 -24.81 -25.35 -5.38
CA ALA A 5 -23.96 -24.38 -4.72
C ALA A 5 -24.38 -22.94 -5.07
N THR A 6 -24.76 -22.72 -6.33
CA THR A 6 -25.27 -21.42 -6.83
C THR A 6 -26.62 -21.09 -6.18
N TYR A 7 -27.53 -22.08 -6.05
CA TYR A 7 -28.80 -21.92 -5.34
C TYR A 7 -28.60 -21.65 -3.84
N ALA A 8 -27.70 -22.37 -3.18
CA ALA A 8 -27.35 -22.12 -1.78
C ALA A 8 -26.73 -20.75 -1.56
N ALA A 9 -25.95 -20.24 -2.53
CA ALA A 9 -25.37 -18.90 -2.47
C ALA A 9 -26.42 -17.79 -2.60
N SER A 10 -27.47 -18.01 -3.40
CA SER A 10 -28.55 -17.04 -3.59
C SER A 10 -29.54 -16.95 -2.40
N THR A 11 -29.61 -17.99 -1.55
CA THR A 11 -30.56 -18.08 -0.44
C THR A 11 -29.95 -17.90 0.94
N TRP A 12 -28.62 -17.96 1.07
CA TRP A 12 -27.96 -17.82 2.36
C TRP A 12 -27.98 -16.35 2.84
N LYS A 13 -28.38 -16.21 4.10
CA LYS A 13 -28.28 -14.93 4.84
C LYS A 13 -27.51 -15.16 6.12
N PRO A 14 -26.62 -14.23 6.51
CA PRO A 14 -25.95 -14.32 7.80
C PRO A 14 -26.97 -14.16 8.95
N ARG A 15 -26.71 -14.81 10.08
CA ARG A 15 -27.56 -14.72 11.27
C ARG A 15 -27.59 -13.31 11.86
N TYR A 16 -26.46 -12.62 11.79
CA TYR A 16 -26.30 -11.28 12.33
C TYR A 16 -26.44 -10.21 11.24
N ASN A 17 -26.69 -8.97 11.66
CA ASN A 17 -26.77 -7.85 10.73
C ASN A 17 -25.45 -7.73 9.90
N PRO A 18 -25.51 -7.69 8.56
CA PRO A 18 -24.34 -7.57 7.69
C PRO A 18 -23.41 -6.42 8.05
N TRP A 19 -23.94 -5.30 8.52
CA TRP A 19 -23.14 -4.13 8.91
C TRP A 19 -22.33 -4.36 10.19
N ILE A 20 -22.87 -5.14 11.14
CA ILE A 20 -22.11 -5.52 12.35
C ILE A 20 -20.95 -6.42 11.95
N ILE A 21 -21.17 -7.36 11.01
CA ILE A 21 -20.12 -8.21 10.46
C ILE A 21 -19.04 -7.33 9.78
N ALA A 22 -19.46 -6.39 8.93
CA ALA A 22 -18.53 -5.49 8.22
C ALA A 22 -17.65 -4.71 9.21
N LEU A 23 -18.24 -4.04 10.19
CA LEU A 23 -17.48 -3.29 11.19
C LEU A 23 -16.53 -4.17 12.01
N THR A 24 -16.97 -5.39 12.35
CA THR A 24 -16.16 -6.35 13.10
C THR A 24 -14.90 -6.76 12.35
N VAL A 25 -15.03 -7.11 11.07
CA VAL A 25 -13.86 -7.55 10.28
C VAL A 25 -12.96 -6.38 9.86
N THR A 26 -13.53 -5.20 9.62
CA THR A 26 -12.77 -4.00 9.28
C THR A 26 -11.90 -3.51 10.44
N LEU A 27 -12.28 -3.77 11.68
CA LEU A 27 -11.51 -3.38 12.85
C LEU A 27 -10.09 -3.97 12.85
N ALA A 28 -9.93 -5.24 12.45
CA ALA A 28 -8.61 -5.87 12.39
C ALA A 28 -7.76 -5.34 11.24
N THR A 29 -8.34 -5.10 10.06
CA THR A 29 -7.60 -4.50 8.94
C THR A 29 -7.21 -3.06 9.24
N PHE A 30 -8.07 -2.29 9.91
CA PHE A 30 -7.71 -0.95 10.39
C PHE A 30 -6.50 -0.99 11.34
N MET A 31 -6.51 -1.92 12.31
CA MET A 31 -5.40 -2.13 13.23
C MET A 31 -4.11 -2.50 12.49
N GLU A 32 -4.18 -3.42 11.53
CA GLU A 32 -3.02 -3.89 10.75
C GLU A 32 -2.37 -2.76 9.94
N VAL A 33 -3.19 -1.97 9.24
CA VAL A 33 -2.69 -0.85 8.42
C VAL A 33 -2.18 0.29 9.30
N LEU A 34 -2.82 0.53 10.43
CA LEU A 34 -2.38 1.52 11.42
C LEU A 34 -1.02 1.17 12.02
N ASP A 35 -0.81 -0.11 12.42
CA ASP A 35 0.45 -0.62 12.97
C ASP A 35 1.63 -0.35 12.03
N SER A 36 1.49 -0.67 10.74
CA SER A 36 2.55 -0.44 9.76
C SER A 36 2.87 1.04 9.58
N SER A 37 1.86 1.90 9.63
CA SER A 37 2.03 3.35 9.49
C SER A 37 2.68 3.99 10.72
N ILE A 38 2.29 3.58 11.93
CA ILE A 38 2.87 4.04 13.19
C ILE A 38 4.33 3.59 13.32
N ALA A 39 4.62 2.31 13.00
CA ALA A 39 5.96 1.75 13.10
C ALA A 39 6.98 2.50 12.23
N ASN A 40 6.56 3.02 11.07
CA ASN A 40 7.43 3.80 10.19
C ASN A 40 7.92 5.10 10.85
N VAL A 41 7.08 5.80 11.59
CA VAL A 41 7.43 7.03 12.31
C VAL A 41 8.29 6.75 13.53
N ALA A 42 8.11 5.59 14.15
CA ALA A 42 8.82 5.19 15.37
C ALA A 42 10.25 4.68 15.14
N LEU A 43 10.68 4.45 13.88
CA LEU A 43 11.99 3.86 13.56
C LEU A 43 13.19 4.54 14.26
N PRO A 44 13.31 5.89 14.29
CA PRO A 44 14.42 6.52 14.98
C PRO A 44 14.44 6.23 16.50
N HIS A 45 13.26 6.17 17.11
CA HIS A 45 13.12 5.85 18.55
C HIS A 45 13.45 4.37 18.82
N ILE A 46 13.07 3.47 17.92
CA ILE A 46 13.41 2.04 17.99
C ILE A 46 14.93 1.86 17.87
N ALA A 47 15.57 2.52 16.90
CA ALA A 47 17.02 2.49 16.71
C ALA A 47 17.75 2.95 17.97
N GLY A 48 17.37 4.11 18.53
CA GLY A 48 17.92 4.62 19.78
C GLY A 48 17.67 3.71 20.97
N GLY A 49 16.45 3.22 21.14
CA GLY A 49 16.06 2.36 22.28
C GLY A 49 16.69 0.98 22.28
N LEU A 50 17.08 0.46 21.11
CA LEU A 50 17.75 -0.85 20.97
C LEU A 50 19.25 -0.72 20.65
N SER A 51 19.81 0.50 20.69
CA SER A 51 21.23 0.78 20.38
C SER A 51 21.64 0.22 19.00
N ALA A 52 20.75 0.35 18.02
CA ALA A 52 20.92 -0.15 16.66
C ALA A 52 21.22 1.00 15.67
N GLY A 53 21.89 0.69 14.56
CA GLY A 53 22.05 1.62 13.46
C GLY A 53 20.71 1.96 12.80
N GLN A 54 20.61 3.17 12.19
CA GLN A 54 19.38 3.57 11.49
C GLN A 54 19.06 2.62 10.33
N ASP A 55 20.07 2.22 9.56
CA ASP A 55 19.90 1.27 8.43
C ASP A 55 19.46 -0.12 8.92
N GLU A 56 19.99 -0.56 10.06
CA GLU A 56 19.58 -1.83 10.68
C GLU A 56 18.13 -1.79 11.17
N SER A 57 17.69 -0.67 11.72
CA SER A 57 16.32 -0.51 12.23
C SER A 57 15.26 -0.61 11.12
N THR A 58 15.61 -0.30 9.86
CA THR A 58 14.68 -0.44 8.73
C THR A 58 14.21 -1.87 8.51
N TRP A 59 15.00 -2.88 8.97
CA TRP A 59 14.60 -4.28 8.92
C TRP A 59 13.34 -4.59 9.75
N VAL A 60 13.00 -3.75 10.71
CA VAL A 60 11.74 -3.86 11.48
C VAL A 60 10.52 -3.70 10.56
N LEU A 61 10.58 -2.81 9.56
CA LEU A 61 9.53 -2.65 8.55
C LEU A 61 9.66 -3.69 7.44
N THR A 62 10.86 -3.85 6.89
CA THR A 62 11.13 -4.76 5.77
C THR A 62 10.69 -6.19 6.11
N SER A 63 11.04 -6.71 7.29
CA SER A 63 10.68 -8.07 7.70
C SER A 63 9.17 -8.28 7.80
N TYR A 64 8.43 -7.29 8.31
CA TYR A 64 6.98 -7.29 8.33
C TYR A 64 6.38 -7.30 6.92
N LEU A 65 6.85 -6.39 6.05
CA LEU A 65 6.36 -6.25 4.68
C LEU A 65 6.61 -7.51 3.84
N VAL A 66 7.80 -8.10 3.98
CA VAL A 66 8.17 -9.36 3.29
C VAL A 66 7.23 -10.49 3.72
N SER A 67 7.05 -10.69 5.03
CA SER A 67 6.19 -11.75 5.55
C SER A 67 4.72 -11.53 5.18
N ASN A 68 4.24 -10.30 5.25
CA ASN A 68 2.88 -9.91 4.81
C ASN A 68 2.69 -10.22 3.32
N ALA A 69 3.64 -9.79 2.46
CA ALA A 69 3.58 -10.01 1.02
C ALA A 69 3.57 -11.49 0.62
N ILE A 70 4.25 -12.35 1.38
CA ILE A 70 4.24 -13.82 1.18
C ILE A 70 2.87 -14.41 1.48
N VAL A 71 2.24 -14.02 2.60
CA VAL A 71 0.97 -14.60 3.05
C VAL A 71 -0.22 -14.10 2.23
N LEU A 72 -0.18 -12.87 1.72
CA LEU A 72 -1.24 -12.28 0.91
C LEU A 72 -1.75 -13.21 -0.22
N PRO A 73 -0.92 -13.68 -1.14
CA PRO A 73 -1.36 -14.55 -2.23
C PRO A 73 -1.75 -15.95 -1.74
N MET A 74 -1.14 -16.43 -0.65
CA MET A 74 -1.45 -17.72 -0.05
C MET A 74 -2.79 -17.73 0.69
N SER A 75 -3.32 -16.57 1.09
CA SER A 75 -4.51 -16.42 1.91
C SER A 75 -5.74 -17.13 1.33
N GLY A 76 -5.92 -17.04 0.00
CA GLY A 76 -7.00 -17.71 -0.70
C GLY A 76 -6.98 -19.24 -0.56
N TRP A 77 -5.81 -19.84 -0.69
CA TRP A 77 -5.60 -21.27 -0.50
C TRP A 77 -5.71 -21.66 0.99
N LEU A 78 -5.08 -20.91 1.90
CA LEU A 78 -5.15 -21.18 3.34
C LEU A 78 -6.58 -21.19 3.87
N THR A 79 -7.44 -20.32 3.35
CA THR A 79 -8.87 -20.31 3.72
C THR A 79 -9.60 -21.57 3.29
N THR A 80 -9.18 -22.23 2.20
CA THR A 80 -9.79 -23.52 1.79
C THR A 80 -9.35 -24.68 2.68
N VAL A 81 -8.11 -24.63 3.19
CA VAL A 81 -7.54 -25.67 4.07
C VAL A 81 -8.07 -25.55 5.50
N ILE A 82 -8.00 -24.35 6.08
CA ILE A 82 -8.29 -24.11 7.51
C ILE A 82 -9.77 -23.75 7.72
N GLY A 83 -10.45 -23.21 6.71
CA GLY A 83 -11.75 -22.55 6.79
C GLY A 83 -11.60 -21.05 7.03
N ARG A 84 -12.47 -20.23 6.42
CA ARG A 84 -12.30 -18.78 6.37
C ARG A 84 -12.33 -18.13 7.76
N LYS A 85 -13.36 -18.38 8.56
CA LYS A 85 -13.46 -17.84 9.91
C LYS A 85 -12.26 -18.21 10.77
N ARG A 86 -11.85 -19.49 10.76
CA ARG A 86 -10.70 -19.96 11.54
C ARG A 86 -9.41 -19.33 11.06
N PHE A 87 -9.18 -19.26 9.75
CA PHE A 87 -8.00 -18.62 9.19
C PHE A 87 -7.92 -17.14 9.59
N TYR A 88 -9.02 -16.39 9.42
CA TYR A 88 -9.09 -14.98 9.82
C TYR A 88 -8.79 -14.79 11.32
N MET A 89 -9.43 -15.59 12.19
CA MET A 89 -9.17 -15.55 13.63
C MET A 89 -7.71 -15.90 13.98
N THR A 90 -7.11 -16.88 13.27
CA THR A 90 -5.70 -17.24 13.45
C THR A 90 -4.80 -16.08 13.06
N CYS A 91 -5.11 -15.37 11.96
CA CYS A 91 -4.37 -14.18 11.53
C CYS A 91 -4.44 -13.07 12.58
N VAL A 92 -5.62 -12.74 13.09
CA VAL A 92 -5.79 -11.70 14.13
C VAL A 92 -5.10 -12.12 15.44
N ALA A 93 -5.22 -13.38 15.85
CA ALA A 93 -4.55 -13.89 17.04
C ALA A 93 -3.02 -13.84 16.92
N LEU A 94 -2.49 -14.33 15.78
CA LEU A 94 -1.05 -14.31 15.51
C LEU A 94 -0.52 -12.86 15.50
N PHE A 95 -1.22 -11.95 14.83
CA PHE A 95 -0.85 -10.53 14.80
C PHE A 95 -0.84 -9.91 16.20
N THR A 96 -1.90 -10.15 16.98
CA THR A 96 -2.04 -9.57 18.33
C THR A 96 -0.98 -10.12 19.29
N ILE A 97 -0.74 -11.44 19.29
CA ILE A 97 0.30 -12.08 20.12
C ILE A 97 1.68 -11.57 19.71
N SER A 98 1.98 -11.55 18.41
CA SER A 98 3.27 -11.05 17.93
C SER A 98 3.46 -9.57 18.24
N SER A 99 2.40 -8.76 18.24
CA SER A 99 2.45 -7.36 18.63
C SER A 99 2.83 -7.21 20.11
N ILE A 100 2.27 -8.03 20.99
CA ILE A 100 2.69 -8.08 22.41
C ILE A 100 4.19 -8.42 22.51
N LEU A 101 4.63 -9.44 21.78
CA LEU A 101 6.03 -9.87 21.78
C LEU A 101 6.99 -8.78 21.23
N CYS A 102 6.55 -8.03 20.19
CA CYS A 102 7.29 -6.87 19.68
C CYS A 102 7.49 -5.80 20.77
N GLY A 103 6.45 -5.50 21.54
CA GLY A 103 6.54 -4.54 22.65
C GLY A 103 7.49 -4.98 23.77
N PHE A 104 7.67 -6.27 23.97
CA PHE A 104 8.61 -6.82 24.96
C PHE A 104 9.99 -7.16 24.38
N ALA A 105 10.25 -6.93 23.10
CA ALA A 105 11.53 -7.29 22.48
C ALA A 105 12.72 -6.54 23.12
N PRO A 106 13.73 -7.24 23.65
CA PRO A 106 14.90 -6.62 24.28
C PRO A 106 16.01 -6.29 23.28
N THR A 107 15.99 -6.89 22.07
CA THR A 107 17.02 -6.72 21.03
C THR A 107 16.40 -6.58 19.65
N LEU A 108 17.12 -5.91 18.74
CA LEU A 108 16.67 -5.72 17.35
C LEU A 108 16.42 -7.06 16.61
N PRO A 109 17.28 -8.09 16.65
CA PRO A 109 17.01 -9.37 15.98
C PRO A 109 15.74 -10.05 16.47
N LEU A 110 15.43 -9.97 17.76
CA LEU A 110 14.22 -10.56 18.32
C LEU A 110 12.98 -9.77 17.91
N LEU A 111 13.09 -8.44 17.86
CA LEU A 111 12.03 -7.59 17.33
C LEU A 111 11.74 -7.92 15.85
N ILE A 112 12.77 -8.06 15.01
CA ILE A 112 12.65 -8.46 13.60
C ILE A 112 11.95 -9.83 13.50
N PHE A 113 12.33 -10.81 14.31
CA PHE A 113 11.68 -12.12 14.31
C PHE A 113 10.18 -12.02 14.65
N PHE A 114 9.82 -11.24 15.66
CA PHE A 114 8.41 -11.03 16.02
C PHE A 114 7.66 -10.25 14.94
N ARG A 115 8.32 -9.33 14.24
CA ARG A 115 7.74 -8.62 13.08
C ARG A 115 7.46 -9.56 11.91
N ILE A 116 8.29 -10.59 11.68
CA ILE A 116 7.98 -11.63 10.68
C ILE A 116 6.67 -12.35 11.05
N LEU A 117 6.51 -12.76 12.32
CA LEU A 117 5.28 -13.42 12.77
C LEU A 117 4.07 -12.50 12.68
N GLN A 118 4.24 -11.23 13.03
CA GLN A 118 3.19 -10.22 12.95
C GLN A 118 2.76 -9.97 11.50
N GLY A 119 3.72 -9.86 10.56
CA GLY A 119 3.45 -9.72 9.13
C GLY A 119 2.73 -10.95 8.55
N ALA A 120 3.08 -12.15 9.00
CA ALA A 120 2.36 -13.37 8.61
C ALA A 120 0.90 -13.34 9.06
N GLY A 121 0.60 -12.82 10.24
CA GLY A 121 -0.77 -12.57 10.71
C GLY A 121 -1.47 -11.50 9.87
N GLY A 122 -0.81 -10.36 9.63
CA GLY A 122 -1.37 -9.24 8.87
C GLY A 122 -1.79 -9.60 7.45
N GLY A 123 -0.95 -10.34 6.71
CA GLY A 123 -1.18 -10.66 5.30
C GLY A 123 -2.47 -11.43 4.99
N GLY A 124 -3.06 -12.09 5.98
CA GLY A 124 -4.32 -12.82 5.79
C GLY A 124 -5.58 -12.02 6.11
N MET A 125 -5.49 -10.88 6.81
CA MET A 125 -6.66 -10.13 7.28
C MET A 125 -7.42 -9.45 6.15
N GLY A 126 -6.78 -8.59 5.38
CA GLY A 126 -7.42 -7.83 4.30
C GLY A 126 -8.12 -8.71 3.24
N PRO A 127 -7.45 -9.74 2.67
CA PRO A 127 -8.10 -10.67 1.75
C PRO A 127 -9.30 -11.40 2.35
N SER A 128 -9.19 -11.85 3.61
CA SER A 128 -10.29 -12.56 4.29
C SER A 128 -11.47 -11.62 4.55
N GLU A 129 -11.22 -10.38 4.97
CA GLU A 129 -12.24 -9.35 5.14
C GLU A 129 -13.00 -9.10 3.85
N GLN A 130 -12.30 -8.81 2.74
CA GLN A 130 -12.95 -8.57 1.45
C GLN A 130 -13.80 -9.75 1.00
N ALA A 131 -13.33 -10.99 1.20
CA ALA A 131 -14.10 -12.17 0.86
C ALA A 131 -15.33 -12.36 1.76
N ILE A 132 -15.23 -12.06 3.07
CA ILE A 132 -16.36 -12.07 4.01
C ILE A 132 -17.40 -11.04 3.58
N LEU A 133 -16.97 -9.81 3.24
CA LEU A 133 -17.85 -8.75 2.78
C LEU A 133 -18.56 -9.12 1.46
N ALA A 134 -17.83 -9.72 0.50
CA ALA A 134 -18.36 -10.13 -0.79
C ALA A 134 -19.48 -11.20 -0.66
N ASP A 135 -19.37 -12.08 0.35
CA ASP A 135 -20.38 -13.12 0.60
C ASP A 135 -21.52 -12.65 1.49
N THR A 136 -21.23 -11.75 2.44
CA THR A 136 -22.22 -11.24 3.41
C THR A 136 -23.21 -10.28 2.77
N PHE A 137 -22.79 -9.51 1.77
CA PHE A 137 -23.62 -8.49 1.13
C PHE A 137 -24.06 -8.90 -0.28
N PRO A 138 -25.34 -8.66 -0.62
CA PRO A 138 -25.82 -8.87 -1.99
C PRO A 138 -25.08 -7.92 -2.96
N PRO A 139 -25.01 -8.28 -4.26
CA PRO A 139 -24.24 -7.52 -5.25
C PRO A 139 -24.52 -6.01 -5.26
N GLU A 140 -25.77 -5.61 -5.04
CA GLU A 140 -26.20 -4.20 -5.05
C GLU A 140 -25.63 -3.41 -3.85
N LYS A 141 -25.31 -4.07 -2.74
CA LYS A 141 -24.77 -3.42 -1.52
C LYS A 141 -23.27 -3.63 -1.32
N ARG A 142 -22.61 -4.42 -2.18
CA ARG A 142 -21.16 -4.68 -2.08
C ARG A 142 -20.34 -3.41 -2.17
N GLY A 143 -20.74 -2.43 -2.99
CA GLY A 143 -20.05 -1.16 -3.09
C GLY A 143 -19.95 -0.41 -1.76
N LEU A 144 -21.06 -0.38 -1.01
CA LEU A 144 -21.07 0.20 0.34
C LEU A 144 -20.24 -0.64 1.34
N ALA A 145 -20.31 -1.97 1.26
CA ALA A 145 -19.50 -2.83 2.12
C ALA A 145 -18.00 -2.63 1.87
N PHE A 146 -17.58 -2.60 0.62
CA PHE A 146 -16.18 -2.33 0.26
C PHE A 146 -15.75 -0.91 0.57
N SER A 147 -16.67 0.05 0.69
CA SER A 147 -16.33 1.39 1.15
C SER A 147 -15.87 1.40 2.61
N VAL A 148 -16.46 0.56 3.47
CA VAL A 148 -16.03 0.41 4.88
C VAL A 148 -14.61 -0.15 4.94
N TYR A 149 -14.30 -1.19 4.16
CA TYR A 149 -12.94 -1.70 4.02
C TYR A 149 -11.96 -0.64 3.48
N GLY A 150 -12.36 0.06 2.41
CA GLY A 150 -11.53 1.12 1.81
C GLY A 150 -11.21 2.25 2.79
N MET A 151 -12.17 2.63 3.63
CA MET A 151 -11.93 3.61 4.70
C MET A 151 -10.82 3.14 5.65
N ALA A 152 -10.84 1.88 6.10
CA ALA A 152 -9.79 1.35 6.97
C ALA A 152 -8.41 1.43 6.31
N VAL A 153 -8.29 1.01 5.05
CA VAL A 153 -7.03 0.98 4.30
C VAL A 153 -6.44 2.36 4.05
N VAL A 154 -7.27 3.41 3.94
CA VAL A 154 -6.79 4.76 3.56
C VAL A 154 -6.75 5.72 4.75
N VAL A 155 -7.67 5.60 5.70
CA VAL A 155 -7.71 6.49 6.88
C VAL A 155 -6.61 6.11 7.89
N ALA A 156 -6.34 4.82 8.07
CA ALA A 156 -5.31 4.38 9.00
C ALA A 156 -3.91 4.97 8.70
N PRO A 157 -3.41 4.96 7.44
CA PRO A 157 -2.14 5.63 7.12
C PRO A 157 -2.15 7.15 7.32
N ALA A 158 -3.32 7.79 7.20
CA ALA A 158 -3.43 9.23 7.40
C ALA A 158 -3.35 9.62 8.90
N ILE A 159 -3.86 8.77 9.78
CA ILE A 159 -3.83 8.98 11.25
C ILE A 159 -2.51 8.48 11.84
N GLY A 160 -1.92 7.44 11.26
CA GLY A 160 -0.76 6.73 11.79
C GLY A 160 0.41 7.63 12.19
N PRO A 161 0.92 8.53 11.33
CA PRO A 161 2.04 9.40 11.66
C PRO A 161 1.77 10.32 12.85
N THR A 162 0.57 10.89 12.93
CA THR A 162 0.17 11.77 14.04
C THR A 162 0.07 11.00 15.35
N LEU A 163 -0.58 9.84 15.33
CA LEU A 163 -0.74 9.00 16.51
C LEU A 163 0.60 8.38 16.94
N GLY A 164 1.39 7.90 15.98
CA GLY A 164 2.70 7.32 16.23
C GLY A 164 3.69 8.31 16.81
N GLY A 165 3.76 9.52 16.25
CA GLY A 165 4.57 10.61 16.79
C GLY A 165 4.14 10.97 18.22
N TRP A 166 2.83 11.15 18.46
CA TRP A 166 2.33 11.45 19.81
C TRP A 166 2.69 10.34 20.82
N ILE A 167 2.58 9.07 20.44
CA ILE A 167 2.94 7.95 21.33
C ILE A 167 4.44 7.97 21.63
N THR A 168 5.30 8.13 20.62
CA THR A 168 6.76 8.08 20.79
C THR A 168 7.32 9.29 21.52
N ASP A 169 6.67 10.45 21.40
CA ASP A 169 7.08 11.69 22.07
C ASP A 169 6.65 11.74 23.56
N ASN A 170 5.53 11.09 23.92
CA ASN A 170 4.97 11.15 25.27
C ASN A 170 5.14 9.85 26.07
N PHE A 171 5.37 8.72 25.39
CA PHE A 171 5.54 7.40 25.99
C PHE A 171 6.75 6.67 25.37
N ASP A 172 7.04 5.45 25.86
CA ASP A 172 8.04 4.58 25.22
C ASP A 172 7.53 4.10 23.85
N TRP A 173 8.44 3.99 22.86
CA TRP A 173 8.13 3.50 21.52
C TRP A 173 7.43 2.13 21.51
N ARG A 174 7.63 1.31 22.55
CA ARG A 174 6.98 -0.01 22.69
C ARG A 174 5.45 0.06 22.69
N TRP A 175 4.89 1.18 23.12
CA TRP A 175 3.44 1.39 23.15
C TRP A 175 2.79 1.39 21.76
N ILE A 176 3.57 1.63 20.68
CA ILE A 176 3.05 1.50 19.31
C ILE A 176 2.56 0.08 19.00
N PHE A 177 3.16 -0.93 19.67
CA PHE A 177 2.75 -2.32 19.54
C PHE A 177 1.63 -2.68 20.53
N PHE A 178 1.68 -2.18 21.75
CA PHE A 178 0.65 -2.49 22.76
C PHE A 178 -0.72 -1.90 22.43
N ILE A 179 -0.83 -0.82 21.65
CA ILE A 179 -2.11 -0.25 21.20
C ILE A 179 -2.94 -1.24 20.37
N ASN A 180 -2.29 -2.21 19.72
CA ASN A 180 -2.96 -3.24 18.93
C ASN A 180 -3.68 -4.29 19.81
N VAL A 181 -3.27 -4.46 21.07
CA VAL A 181 -3.76 -5.54 21.94
C VAL A 181 -5.26 -5.40 22.24
N PRO A 182 -5.77 -4.26 22.74
CA PRO A 182 -7.19 -4.12 23.02
C PRO A 182 -8.04 -4.25 21.75
N VAL A 183 -7.56 -3.75 20.61
CA VAL A 183 -8.26 -3.81 19.33
C VAL A 183 -8.30 -5.25 18.82
N GLY A 184 -7.18 -5.97 18.89
CA GLY A 184 -7.08 -7.36 18.48
C GLY A 184 -7.95 -8.30 19.32
N LEU A 185 -7.95 -8.14 20.65
CA LEU A 185 -8.81 -8.91 21.54
C LEU A 185 -10.30 -8.66 21.28
N LEU A 186 -10.68 -7.39 21.08
CA LEU A 186 -12.04 -7.02 20.71
C LEU A 186 -12.45 -7.64 19.36
N SER A 187 -11.58 -7.55 18.36
CA SER A 187 -11.81 -8.14 17.03
C SER A 187 -11.96 -9.66 17.12
N LEU A 188 -11.13 -10.36 17.89
CA LEU A 188 -11.25 -11.81 18.11
C LEU A 188 -12.58 -12.19 18.78
N PHE A 189 -12.95 -11.46 19.83
CA PHE A 189 -14.21 -11.69 20.53
C PHE A 189 -15.42 -11.51 19.61
N LEU A 190 -15.48 -10.36 18.92
CA LEU A 190 -16.59 -10.06 17.99
C LEU A 190 -16.62 -11.05 16.81
N THR A 191 -15.47 -11.37 16.22
CA THR A 191 -15.42 -12.34 15.11
C THR A 191 -15.87 -13.72 15.53
N SER A 192 -15.49 -14.16 16.74
CA SER A 192 -15.91 -15.48 17.26
C SER A 192 -17.43 -15.63 17.37
N THR A 193 -18.10 -14.52 17.70
CA THR A 193 -19.56 -14.50 17.93
C THR A 193 -20.36 -14.16 16.67
N VAL A 194 -19.91 -13.21 15.86
CA VAL A 194 -20.71 -12.57 14.80
C VAL A 194 -20.45 -13.16 13.42
N VAL A 195 -19.20 -13.59 13.12
CA VAL A 195 -18.84 -14.09 11.79
C VAL A 195 -19.14 -15.57 11.64
N GLU A 196 -19.78 -15.96 10.53
CA GLU A 196 -20.10 -17.35 10.18
C GLU A 196 -19.54 -17.70 8.80
N ASP A 197 -19.10 -18.96 8.65
CA ASP A 197 -18.72 -19.48 7.33
C ASP A 197 -19.97 -19.85 6.52
N PRO A 198 -20.11 -19.40 5.27
CA PRO A 198 -21.23 -19.77 4.41
C PRO A 198 -21.22 -21.27 4.08
N PRO A 199 -22.41 -21.89 3.80
CA PRO A 199 -22.55 -23.34 3.64
C PRO A 199 -21.69 -23.97 2.55
N TRP A 200 -21.44 -23.24 1.46
CA TRP A 200 -20.61 -23.73 0.35
C TRP A 200 -19.14 -23.87 0.73
N LEU A 201 -18.63 -23.12 1.70
CA LEU A 201 -17.25 -23.27 2.19
C LEU A 201 -17.09 -24.48 3.13
N LYS A 202 -18.15 -24.88 3.85
CA LYS A 202 -18.10 -26.04 4.76
C LYS A 202 -17.82 -27.36 4.03
N LYS A 203 -18.17 -27.47 2.74
CA LYS A 203 -17.96 -28.68 1.94
C LYS A 203 -16.49 -28.99 1.63
N PHE A 204 -15.62 -28.00 1.70
CA PHE A 204 -14.19 -28.16 1.42
C PHE A 204 -13.35 -28.51 2.66
N LYS A 205 -13.95 -28.59 3.84
CA LYS A 205 -13.27 -28.98 5.09
C LYS A 205 -12.81 -30.43 5.04
N GLY A 206 -11.51 -30.65 4.93
CA GLY A 206 -10.86 -31.91 5.29
C GLY A 206 -10.87 -33.03 4.25
N ALA A 207 -11.47 -32.87 3.08
CA ALA A 207 -11.42 -33.90 2.03
C ALA A 207 -10.15 -33.76 1.22
N GLY A 208 -9.02 -34.29 1.73
CA GLY A 208 -7.84 -34.60 0.91
C GLY A 208 -7.23 -33.43 0.13
N VAL A 209 -7.20 -32.21 0.69
CA VAL A 209 -6.51 -31.07 0.04
C VAL A 209 -5.03 -31.42 -0.07
N LYS A 210 -4.57 -31.73 -1.27
CA LYS A 210 -3.14 -31.93 -1.53
C LYS A 210 -2.42 -30.60 -1.37
N ILE A 211 -1.46 -30.57 -0.47
CA ILE A 211 -0.62 -29.37 -0.24
C ILE A 211 0.41 -29.27 -1.36
N ASP A 212 0.40 -28.15 -2.05
CA ASP A 212 1.42 -27.84 -3.07
C ASP A 212 2.65 -27.22 -2.40
N TYR A 213 3.53 -28.06 -1.86
CA TYR A 213 4.76 -27.60 -1.22
C TYR A 213 5.70 -26.87 -2.17
N ILE A 214 5.68 -27.23 -3.46
CA ILE A 214 6.53 -26.59 -4.48
C ILE A 214 6.03 -25.17 -4.72
N GLY A 215 4.73 -24.98 -4.98
CA GLY A 215 4.13 -23.66 -5.13
C GLY A 215 4.35 -22.78 -3.92
N LEU A 216 4.16 -23.30 -2.71
CA LEU A 216 4.42 -22.57 -1.45
C LEU A 216 5.88 -22.12 -1.33
N SER A 217 6.83 -23.02 -1.60
CA SER A 217 8.27 -22.68 -1.53
C SER A 217 8.65 -21.62 -2.57
N LEU A 218 8.11 -21.71 -3.78
CA LEU A 218 8.36 -20.74 -4.84
C LEU A 218 7.74 -19.37 -4.53
N ILE A 219 6.58 -19.32 -3.87
CA ILE A 219 5.97 -18.08 -3.37
C ILE A 219 6.89 -17.44 -2.33
N VAL A 220 7.33 -18.21 -1.31
CA VAL A 220 8.20 -17.71 -0.25
C VAL A 220 9.51 -17.16 -0.83
N LEU A 221 10.17 -17.91 -1.69
CA LEU A 221 11.44 -17.48 -2.29
C LEU A 221 11.24 -16.33 -3.28
N GLY A 222 10.29 -16.46 -4.21
CA GLY A 222 10.11 -15.51 -5.30
C GLY A 222 9.59 -14.15 -4.80
N ILE A 223 8.52 -14.16 -4.02
CA ILE A 223 7.91 -12.92 -3.49
C ILE A 223 8.76 -12.35 -2.37
N GLY A 224 9.30 -13.20 -1.48
CA GLY A 224 10.17 -12.76 -0.40
C GLY A 224 11.42 -12.05 -0.91
N CYS A 225 12.15 -12.66 -1.85
CA CYS A 225 13.33 -12.03 -2.46
C CYS A 225 12.95 -10.76 -3.25
N LEU A 226 11.84 -10.79 -4.00
CA LEU A 226 11.37 -9.61 -4.73
C LEU A 226 11.07 -8.44 -3.79
N GLN A 227 10.39 -8.70 -2.68
CA GLN A 227 10.06 -7.64 -1.72
C GLN A 227 11.31 -7.04 -1.07
N VAL A 228 12.31 -7.87 -0.73
CA VAL A 228 13.60 -7.39 -0.21
C VAL A 228 14.31 -6.50 -1.23
N ILE A 229 14.33 -6.89 -2.51
CA ILE A 229 14.94 -6.09 -3.58
C ILE A 229 14.24 -4.74 -3.73
N LEU A 230 12.90 -4.73 -3.72
CA LEU A 230 12.13 -3.50 -3.89
C LEU A 230 12.33 -2.54 -2.71
N ASP A 231 12.53 -3.07 -1.51
CA ASP A 231 12.71 -2.27 -0.30
C ASP A 231 14.16 -1.77 -0.14
N LYS A 232 15.16 -2.63 -0.39
CA LYS A 232 16.58 -2.33 -0.18
C LYS A 232 17.34 -1.88 -1.42
N GLY A 233 16.82 -2.13 -2.62
CA GLY A 233 17.54 -1.93 -3.87
C GLY A 233 18.10 -0.52 -4.04
N GLN A 234 17.34 0.52 -3.67
CA GLN A 234 17.82 1.90 -3.77
C GLN A 234 18.91 2.23 -2.74
N GLN A 235 18.85 1.65 -1.54
CA GLN A 235 19.84 1.87 -0.48
C GLN A 235 21.16 1.18 -0.81
N ASP A 236 21.09 -0.02 -1.39
CA ASP A 236 22.23 -0.90 -1.65
C ASP A 236 22.73 -0.84 -3.12
N ASP A 237 22.48 0.25 -3.83
CA ASP A 237 22.94 0.48 -5.21
C ASP A 237 22.51 -0.58 -6.22
N TRP A 238 21.29 -1.12 -6.08
CA TRP A 238 20.67 -2.05 -7.03
C TRP A 238 21.62 -3.18 -7.49
N LEU A 239 21.83 -3.33 -8.80
CA LEU A 239 22.67 -4.38 -9.38
C LEU A 239 24.17 -4.18 -9.12
N GLY A 240 24.61 -3.07 -8.53
CA GLY A 240 25.96 -2.86 -8.04
C GLY A 240 26.28 -3.69 -6.79
N SER A 241 25.24 -4.03 -6.00
CA SER A 241 25.37 -4.86 -4.81
C SER A 241 25.26 -6.35 -5.15
N THR A 242 26.21 -7.17 -4.68
CA THR A 242 26.13 -8.63 -4.78
C THR A 242 24.91 -9.19 -4.05
N PHE A 243 24.53 -8.56 -2.91
CA PHE A 243 23.35 -8.94 -2.14
C PHE A 243 22.07 -8.78 -3.01
N VAL A 244 21.84 -7.58 -3.54
CA VAL A 244 20.65 -7.30 -4.38
C VAL A 244 20.63 -8.16 -5.64
N THR A 245 21.78 -8.32 -6.31
CA THR A 245 21.89 -9.14 -7.52
C THR A 245 21.58 -10.61 -7.24
N THR A 246 22.08 -11.17 -6.12
CA THR A 246 21.78 -12.56 -5.74
C THR A 246 20.28 -12.75 -5.50
N PHE A 247 19.66 -11.85 -4.73
CA PHE A 247 18.22 -11.90 -4.49
C PHE A 247 17.40 -11.71 -5.78
N ALA A 248 17.88 -10.87 -6.73
CA ALA A 248 17.24 -10.66 -8.02
C ALA A 248 17.23 -11.93 -8.88
N VAL A 249 18.35 -12.66 -8.92
CA VAL A 249 18.44 -13.93 -9.65
C VAL A 249 17.52 -14.97 -9.03
N ILE A 250 17.52 -15.09 -7.69
CA ILE A 250 16.64 -16.03 -6.98
C ILE A 250 15.16 -15.66 -7.23
N ALA A 251 14.80 -14.39 -7.10
CA ALA A 251 13.44 -13.91 -7.32
C ALA A 251 12.98 -14.21 -8.76
N ALA A 252 13.80 -13.86 -9.75
CA ALA A 252 13.46 -14.10 -11.16
C ALA A 252 13.28 -15.60 -11.46
N ALA A 253 14.20 -16.45 -11.02
CA ALA A 253 14.13 -17.90 -11.22
C ALA A 253 12.90 -18.49 -10.51
N ALA A 254 12.65 -18.13 -9.26
CA ALA A 254 11.53 -18.62 -8.48
C ALA A 254 10.17 -18.15 -9.05
N LEU A 255 10.03 -16.88 -9.45
CA LEU A 255 8.78 -16.35 -9.99
C LEU A 255 8.46 -16.94 -11.38
N VAL A 256 9.45 -17.08 -12.25
CA VAL A 256 9.25 -17.75 -13.56
C VAL A 256 8.81 -19.20 -13.36
N THR A 257 9.50 -19.92 -12.47
CA THR A 257 9.15 -21.31 -12.15
C THR A 257 7.76 -21.38 -11.49
N LEU A 258 7.42 -20.45 -10.61
CA LEU A 258 6.10 -20.35 -9.97
C LEU A 258 4.99 -20.21 -11.03
N VAL A 259 5.12 -19.29 -11.97
CA VAL A 259 4.11 -19.08 -13.01
C VAL A 259 3.91 -20.36 -13.83
N ILE A 260 4.99 -21.02 -14.23
CA ILE A 260 4.93 -22.26 -15.00
C ILE A 260 4.28 -23.39 -14.17
N HIS A 261 4.66 -23.51 -12.90
CA HIS A 261 4.14 -24.52 -11.98
C HIS A 261 2.64 -24.35 -11.71
N GLU A 262 2.22 -23.13 -11.31
CA GLU A 262 0.83 -22.80 -10.98
C GLU A 262 -0.13 -22.95 -12.18
N TRP A 263 0.41 -22.76 -13.40
CA TRP A 263 -0.38 -22.96 -14.63
C TRP A 263 -0.63 -24.45 -14.94
N ARG A 264 0.33 -25.31 -14.57
CA ARG A 264 0.30 -26.76 -14.87
C ARG A 264 -0.32 -27.59 -13.76
N THR A 265 -0.19 -27.15 -12.51
CA THR A 265 -0.64 -27.89 -11.32
C THR A 265 -2.17 -27.99 -11.27
N PRO A 266 -2.75 -29.17 -10.92
CA PRO A 266 -4.19 -29.35 -10.77
C PRO A 266 -4.75 -28.65 -9.52
N HIS A 267 -3.95 -28.46 -8.48
CA HIS A 267 -4.32 -27.85 -7.21
C HIS A 267 -3.40 -26.67 -6.86
N PRO A 268 -3.46 -25.56 -7.65
CA PRO A 268 -2.56 -24.44 -7.47
C PRO A 268 -2.82 -23.68 -6.18
N VAL A 269 -1.76 -23.11 -5.58
CA VAL A 269 -1.88 -22.15 -4.47
C VAL A 269 -2.43 -20.83 -5.01
N LEU A 270 -1.93 -20.37 -6.16
CA LEU A 270 -2.38 -19.19 -6.88
C LEU A 270 -3.17 -19.60 -8.12
N GLU A 271 -4.46 -19.37 -8.13
CA GLU A 271 -5.28 -19.74 -9.28
C GLU A 271 -5.12 -18.75 -10.44
N LEU A 272 -3.95 -18.77 -11.11
CA LEU A 272 -3.66 -17.89 -12.24
C LEU A 272 -4.65 -18.04 -13.40
N LYS A 273 -5.37 -19.15 -13.48
CA LYS A 273 -6.43 -19.38 -14.47
C LYS A 273 -7.58 -18.38 -14.36
N LEU A 274 -7.75 -17.72 -13.21
CA LEU A 274 -8.71 -16.62 -13.03
C LEU A 274 -8.41 -15.42 -13.96
N LEU A 275 -7.16 -15.22 -14.34
CA LEU A 275 -6.74 -14.17 -15.29
C LEU A 275 -7.32 -14.39 -16.71
N LYS A 276 -7.87 -15.57 -17.02
CA LYS A 276 -8.62 -15.79 -18.27
C LYS A 276 -9.93 -15.00 -18.29
N ASN A 277 -10.48 -14.63 -17.11
CA ASN A 277 -11.59 -13.70 -17.04
C ASN A 277 -11.09 -12.29 -17.35
N ARG A 278 -11.53 -11.71 -18.46
CA ARG A 278 -11.09 -10.41 -18.97
C ARG A 278 -11.31 -9.28 -17.95
N ASN A 279 -12.43 -9.31 -17.22
CA ASN A 279 -12.71 -8.30 -16.23
C ASN A 279 -11.74 -8.41 -15.05
N PHE A 280 -11.50 -9.63 -14.56
CA PHE A 280 -10.56 -9.85 -13.47
C PHE A 280 -9.12 -9.48 -13.88
N ALA A 281 -8.67 -9.86 -15.07
CA ALA A 281 -7.33 -9.49 -15.56
C ALA A 281 -7.13 -7.97 -15.63
N ALA A 282 -8.14 -7.24 -16.10
CA ALA A 282 -8.07 -5.78 -16.12
C ALA A 282 -8.10 -5.16 -14.71
N THR A 283 -8.90 -5.71 -13.79
CA THR A 283 -8.91 -5.22 -12.39
C THR A 283 -7.60 -5.51 -11.67
N VAL A 284 -6.89 -6.58 -12.02
CA VAL A 284 -5.52 -6.87 -11.53
C VAL A 284 -4.55 -5.75 -11.95
N LEU A 285 -4.56 -5.35 -13.24
CA LEU A 285 -3.75 -4.22 -13.71
C LEU A 285 -4.11 -2.91 -12.99
N PHE A 286 -5.39 -2.63 -12.85
CA PHE A 286 -5.83 -1.42 -12.16
C PHE A 286 -5.48 -1.42 -10.67
N ASN A 287 -5.56 -2.56 -9.99
CA ASN A 287 -5.11 -2.71 -8.61
C ASN A 287 -3.60 -2.45 -8.46
N PHE A 288 -2.79 -2.93 -9.42
CA PHE A 288 -1.36 -2.66 -9.44
C PHE A 288 -1.06 -1.17 -9.51
N VAL A 289 -1.68 -0.47 -10.47
CA VAL A 289 -1.47 0.98 -10.63
C VAL A 289 -2.04 1.76 -9.45
N LEU A 290 -3.22 1.37 -8.97
CA LEU A 290 -3.83 1.97 -7.77
C LEU A 290 -2.87 1.88 -6.57
N GLY A 291 -2.26 0.72 -6.35
CA GLY A 291 -1.25 0.52 -5.31
C GLY A 291 -0.03 1.41 -5.52
N ALA A 292 0.53 1.44 -6.73
CA ALA A 292 1.69 2.25 -7.07
C ALA A 292 1.44 3.75 -6.82
N VAL A 293 0.31 4.27 -7.25
CA VAL A 293 -0.06 5.68 -7.07
C VAL A 293 -0.35 6.00 -5.61
N LEU A 294 -1.16 5.16 -4.92
CA LEU A 294 -1.56 5.38 -3.53
C LEU A 294 -0.33 5.41 -2.61
N PHE A 295 0.45 4.34 -2.61
CA PHE A 295 1.59 4.19 -1.70
C PHE A 295 2.78 5.06 -2.13
N GLY A 296 3.07 5.15 -3.43
CA GLY A 296 4.15 5.98 -3.94
C GLY A 296 3.97 7.46 -3.58
N THR A 297 2.79 8.03 -3.80
CA THR A 297 2.54 9.44 -3.45
C THR A 297 2.42 9.66 -1.94
N THR A 298 1.99 8.64 -1.18
CA THR A 298 1.94 8.71 0.30
C THR A 298 3.35 8.75 0.91
N VAL A 299 4.36 8.25 0.24
CA VAL A 299 5.77 8.37 0.64
C VAL A 299 6.41 9.67 0.12
N LEU A 300 6.21 10.02 -1.16
CA LEU A 300 6.90 11.16 -1.77
C LEU A 300 6.46 12.51 -1.21
N ILE A 301 5.17 12.71 -0.94
CA ILE A 301 4.67 14.02 -0.47
C ILE A 301 5.22 14.36 0.92
N PRO A 302 5.14 13.51 1.96
CA PRO A 302 5.76 13.80 3.25
C PRO A 302 7.28 13.94 3.16
N GLN A 303 7.94 13.14 2.32
CA GLN A 303 9.37 13.27 2.10
C GLN A 303 9.75 14.65 1.54
N PHE A 304 9.00 15.16 0.56
CA PHE A 304 9.17 16.51 0.05
C PHE A 304 8.98 17.57 1.15
N LEU A 305 7.90 17.46 1.93
CA LEU A 305 7.58 18.41 3.00
C LEU A 305 8.66 18.43 4.09
N GLN A 306 9.18 17.27 4.48
CA GLN A 306 10.19 17.18 5.54
C GLN A 306 11.58 17.59 5.03
N LEU A 307 12.03 17.07 3.89
CA LEU A 307 13.39 17.30 3.40
C LEU A 307 13.58 18.64 2.70
N MET A 308 12.56 19.11 1.96
CA MET A 308 12.68 20.35 1.18
C MET A 308 12.13 21.57 1.90
N MET A 309 11.04 21.41 2.66
CA MET A 309 10.36 22.51 3.37
C MET A 309 10.69 22.56 4.86
N GLY A 310 11.42 21.57 5.40
CA GLY A 310 11.80 21.52 6.81
C GLY A 310 10.61 21.28 7.77
N TYR A 311 9.50 20.70 7.29
CA TYR A 311 8.36 20.38 8.16
C TYR A 311 8.72 19.22 9.11
N SER A 312 8.21 19.30 10.34
CA SER A 312 8.24 18.13 11.22
C SER A 312 7.37 17.00 10.67
N ALA A 313 7.61 15.77 11.11
CA ALA A 313 6.79 14.62 10.73
C ALA A 313 5.31 14.83 11.05
N GLN A 314 5.01 15.43 12.22
CA GLN A 314 3.67 15.80 12.62
C GLN A 314 3.03 16.78 11.63
N LYS A 315 3.71 17.88 11.30
CA LYS A 315 3.20 18.89 10.35
C LYS A 315 3.00 18.33 8.94
N ALA A 316 3.88 17.44 8.48
CA ALA A 316 3.68 16.71 7.23
C ALA A 316 2.45 15.77 7.29
N GLY A 317 2.21 15.13 8.43
CA GLY A 317 1.00 14.34 8.68
C GLY A 317 -0.29 15.17 8.65
N GLU A 318 -0.25 16.38 9.20
CA GLU A 318 -1.38 17.33 9.17
C GLU A 318 -1.78 17.75 7.73
N VAL A 319 -0.83 17.76 6.78
CA VAL A 319 -1.13 17.99 5.35
C VAL A 319 -1.89 16.80 4.75
N LEU A 320 -1.60 15.58 5.18
CA LEU A 320 -2.17 14.36 4.60
C LEU A 320 -3.53 14.00 5.23
N SER A 321 -3.72 14.26 6.51
CA SER A 321 -4.88 13.83 7.29
C SER A 321 -6.23 14.30 6.73
N PRO A 322 -6.40 15.55 6.27
CA PRO A 322 -7.68 16.02 5.70
C PRO A 322 -8.14 15.23 4.49
N ALA A 323 -7.21 14.70 3.68
CA ALA A 323 -7.55 13.83 2.56
C ALA A 323 -8.13 12.48 3.04
N GLY A 324 -7.62 11.94 4.16
CA GLY A 324 -8.18 10.76 4.80
C GLY A 324 -9.61 10.98 5.29
N PHE A 325 -9.86 12.09 5.99
CA PHE A 325 -11.22 12.45 6.44
C PHE A 325 -12.19 12.68 5.27
N MET A 326 -11.73 13.32 4.19
CA MET A 326 -12.55 13.48 2.99
C MET A 326 -12.94 12.12 2.38
N LEU A 327 -12.04 11.15 2.38
CA LEU A 327 -12.31 9.81 1.87
C LEU A 327 -13.33 9.05 2.72
N MET A 328 -13.44 9.32 4.04
CA MET A 328 -14.51 8.75 4.87
C MET A 328 -15.91 9.12 4.33
N VAL A 329 -16.03 10.27 3.67
CA VAL A 329 -17.28 10.72 3.04
C VAL A 329 -17.38 10.22 1.60
N LEU A 330 -16.29 10.27 0.85
CA LEU A 330 -16.30 9.92 -0.59
C LEU A 330 -16.43 8.41 -0.85
N PHE A 331 -15.91 7.55 0.01
CA PHE A 331 -16.06 6.10 -0.16
C PHE A 331 -17.51 5.64 -0.13
N PRO A 332 -18.35 6.00 0.88
CA PRO A 332 -19.78 5.68 0.84
C PRO A 332 -20.50 6.28 -0.38
N ILE A 333 -20.15 7.50 -0.79
CA ILE A 333 -20.71 8.14 -2.00
C ILE A 333 -20.35 7.32 -3.24
N ALA A 334 -19.07 6.93 -3.41
CA ALA A 334 -18.64 6.07 -4.52
C ALA A 334 -19.33 4.70 -4.47
N GLY A 335 -19.53 4.13 -3.26
CA GLY A 335 -20.29 2.91 -3.06
C GLY A 335 -21.76 3.02 -3.50
N LEU A 336 -22.43 4.11 -3.18
CA LEU A 336 -23.80 4.40 -3.64
C LEU A 336 -23.85 4.66 -5.15
N LEU A 337 -22.91 5.44 -5.68
CA LEU A 337 -22.84 5.71 -7.12
C LEU A 337 -22.61 4.45 -7.94
N SER A 338 -21.84 3.48 -7.43
CA SER A 338 -21.55 2.23 -8.12
C SER A 338 -22.80 1.39 -8.42
N THR A 339 -23.93 1.65 -7.74
CA THR A 339 -25.22 1.00 -8.01
C THR A 339 -26.01 1.67 -9.16
N LYS A 340 -25.67 2.93 -9.46
CA LYS A 340 -26.42 3.77 -10.43
C LYS A 340 -25.63 4.06 -11.70
N ILE A 341 -24.31 4.15 -11.60
CA ILE A 341 -23.39 4.51 -12.67
C ILE A 341 -22.60 3.28 -13.10
N ASP A 342 -22.40 3.12 -14.41
CA ASP A 342 -21.54 2.05 -14.94
C ASP A 342 -20.12 2.19 -14.35
N PRO A 343 -19.58 1.14 -13.70
CA PRO A 343 -18.26 1.16 -13.06
C PRO A 343 -17.12 1.65 -13.97
N ARG A 344 -17.24 1.48 -15.29
CA ARG A 344 -16.22 1.94 -16.26
C ARG A 344 -16.07 3.45 -16.26
N TRP A 345 -17.19 4.18 -16.26
CA TRP A 345 -17.16 5.64 -16.20
C TRP A 345 -16.60 6.14 -14.87
N MET A 346 -16.92 5.46 -13.77
CA MET A 346 -16.36 5.81 -12.47
C MET A 346 -14.85 5.64 -12.44
N ILE A 347 -14.33 4.50 -12.94
CA ILE A 347 -12.88 4.25 -12.98
C ILE A 347 -12.18 5.25 -13.90
N ALA A 348 -12.75 5.53 -15.10
CA ALA A 348 -12.18 6.51 -16.03
C ALA A 348 -12.16 7.92 -15.43
N ALA A 349 -13.25 8.36 -14.79
CA ALA A 349 -13.32 9.63 -14.08
C ALA A 349 -12.31 9.69 -12.93
N GLY A 350 -12.19 8.61 -12.16
CA GLY A 350 -11.22 8.51 -11.06
C GLY A 350 -9.77 8.62 -11.53
N PHE A 351 -9.40 7.91 -12.62
CA PHE A 351 -8.07 8.06 -13.22
C PHE A 351 -7.85 9.47 -13.77
N GLY A 352 -8.86 10.06 -14.44
CA GLY A 352 -8.80 11.44 -14.93
C GLY A 352 -8.57 12.46 -13.80
N MET A 353 -9.37 12.37 -12.73
CA MET A 353 -9.22 13.24 -11.55
C MET A 353 -7.85 13.08 -10.90
N THR A 354 -7.39 11.84 -10.71
CA THR A 354 -6.07 11.55 -10.11
C THR A 354 -4.94 12.09 -10.99
N SER A 355 -5.02 11.91 -12.31
CA SER A 355 -4.02 12.43 -13.25
C SER A 355 -3.95 13.96 -13.23
N VAL A 356 -5.09 14.65 -13.29
CA VAL A 356 -5.14 16.12 -13.22
C VAL A 356 -4.62 16.63 -11.88
N ALA A 357 -4.96 15.96 -10.78
CA ALA A 357 -4.44 16.31 -9.45
C ALA A 357 -2.93 16.15 -9.37
N LEU A 358 -2.38 15.05 -9.89
CA LEU A 358 -0.94 14.83 -9.95
C LEU A 358 -0.23 15.85 -10.85
N TYR A 359 -0.87 16.26 -11.95
CA TYR A 359 -0.36 17.34 -12.78
C TYR A 359 -0.34 18.68 -12.03
N HIS A 360 -1.35 19.00 -11.22
CA HIS A 360 -1.29 20.20 -10.36
C HIS A 360 -0.13 20.13 -9.36
N ILE A 361 0.16 18.94 -8.80
CA ILE A 361 1.30 18.74 -7.90
C ILE A 361 2.64 19.01 -8.62
N THR A 362 2.74 18.96 -9.94
CA THR A 362 3.97 19.33 -10.65
C THR A 362 4.34 20.83 -10.53
N HIS A 363 3.41 21.67 -10.06
CA HIS A 363 3.68 23.09 -9.79
C HIS A 363 4.27 23.32 -8.38
N LEU A 364 4.86 22.28 -7.77
CA LEU A 364 5.57 22.41 -6.50
C LEU A 364 6.67 23.47 -6.58
N SER A 365 6.77 24.27 -5.53
CA SER A 365 7.85 25.24 -5.31
C SER A 365 8.27 25.22 -3.84
N LEU A 366 9.46 25.71 -3.53
CA LEU A 366 9.93 25.83 -2.14
C LEU A 366 9.16 26.88 -1.33
N ALA A 367 8.38 27.73 -1.99
CA ALA A 367 7.55 28.75 -1.38
C ALA A 367 6.05 28.38 -1.32
N ILE A 368 5.71 27.12 -1.67
CA ILE A 368 4.32 26.69 -1.67
C ILE A 368 3.75 26.67 -0.25
N ASP A 369 2.53 27.16 -0.08
CA ASP A 369 1.88 27.20 1.22
C ASP A 369 1.27 25.83 1.61
N PHE A 370 1.12 25.61 2.90
CA PHE A 370 0.53 24.42 3.51
C PHE A 370 -0.85 24.09 2.93
N ARG A 371 -1.71 25.09 2.78
CA ARG A 371 -3.10 24.91 2.33
C ARG A 371 -3.17 24.42 0.90
N THR A 372 -2.31 24.89 0.02
CA THR A 372 -2.29 24.50 -1.40
C THR A 372 -1.91 23.02 -1.56
N ILE A 373 -0.85 22.56 -0.89
CA ILE A 373 -0.47 21.13 -0.94
C ILE A 373 -1.56 20.25 -0.34
N MET A 374 -2.15 20.65 0.78
CA MET A 374 -3.26 19.95 1.42
C MET A 374 -4.45 19.79 0.43
N LEU A 375 -4.87 20.85 -0.24
CA LEU A 375 -5.97 20.81 -1.20
C LEU A 375 -5.64 19.94 -2.42
N TRP A 376 -4.41 20.01 -2.94
CA TRP A 376 -3.98 19.15 -4.05
C TRP A 376 -3.99 17.67 -3.64
N ARG A 377 -3.55 17.37 -2.42
CA ARG A 377 -3.61 16.01 -1.87
C ARG A 377 -5.06 15.52 -1.73
N MET A 378 -5.96 16.35 -1.21
CA MET A 378 -7.38 16.03 -1.13
C MET A 378 -7.96 15.74 -2.52
N TYR A 379 -7.66 16.58 -3.51
CA TYR A 379 -8.12 16.38 -4.88
C TYR A 379 -7.59 15.07 -5.49
N GLN A 380 -6.32 14.75 -5.30
CA GLN A 380 -5.73 13.49 -5.74
C GLN A 380 -6.42 12.28 -5.12
N MET A 381 -6.64 12.31 -3.81
CA MET A 381 -7.26 11.21 -3.08
C MET A 381 -8.74 11.04 -3.47
N SER A 382 -9.45 12.10 -3.82
CA SER A 382 -10.83 11.99 -4.29
C SER A 382 -10.96 11.10 -5.53
N GLY A 383 -10.03 11.20 -6.47
CA GLY A 383 -9.99 10.31 -7.64
C GLY A 383 -9.81 8.84 -7.27
N LEU A 384 -8.98 8.54 -6.26
CA LEU A 384 -8.73 7.17 -5.83
C LEU A 384 -9.98 6.49 -5.25
N ALA A 385 -10.90 7.23 -4.63
CA ALA A 385 -12.18 6.67 -4.17
C ALA A 385 -13.03 6.12 -5.33
N PHE A 386 -13.06 6.84 -6.45
CA PHE A 386 -13.79 6.45 -7.66
C PHE A 386 -13.09 5.36 -8.48
N ILE A 387 -11.84 5.03 -8.17
CA ILE A 387 -11.12 3.89 -8.74
C ILE A 387 -11.31 2.66 -7.85
N PHE A 388 -11.06 2.77 -6.54
CA PHE A 388 -10.98 1.68 -5.60
C PHE A 388 -12.28 0.85 -5.51
N ILE A 389 -13.42 1.54 -5.31
CA ILE A 389 -14.71 0.86 -5.10
C ILE A 389 -15.16 0.09 -6.34
N PRO A 390 -15.22 0.69 -7.55
CA PRO A 390 -15.63 -0.04 -8.75
C PRO A 390 -14.69 -1.20 -9.11
N ILE A 391 -13.38 -1.05 -8.92
CA ILE A 391 -12.41 -2.14 -9.15
C ILE A 391 -12.71 -3.31 -8.21
N SER A 392 -12.94 -3.03 -6.91
CA SER A 392 -13.26 -4.06 -5.94
C SER A 392 -14.54 -4.82 -6.32
N ILE A 393 -15.57 -4.14 -6.82
CA ILE A 393 -16.81 -4.79 -7.28
C ILE A 393 -16.55 -5.63 -8.53
N LEU A 394 -15.88 -5.06 -9.54
CA LEU A 394 -15.65 -5.72 -10.83
C LEU A 394 -14.77 -6.96 -10.71
N SER A 395 -13.91 -7.03 -9.72
CA SER A 395 -13.06 -8.20 -9.48
C SER A 395 -13.86 -9.49 -9.22
N TYR A 396 -15.07 -9.36 -8.67
CA TYR A 396 -15.92 -10.51 -8.36
C TYR A 396 -16.96 -10.84 -9.44
N VAL A 397 -17.05 -10.04 -10.50
CA VAL A 397 -18.05 -10.23 -11.57
C VAL A 397 -17.70 -11.43 -12.44
N GLY A 398 -18.65 -12.38 -12.56
CA GLY A 398 -18.50 -13.57 -13.41
C GLY A 398 -17.56 -14.63 -12.84
N VAL A 399 -17.31 -14.62 -11.54
CA VAL A 399 -16.52 -15.63 -10.83
C VAL A 399 -17.39 -16.33 -9.77
N PRO A 400 -17.29 -17.66 -9.62
CA PRO A 400 -18.03 -18.40 -8.62
C PRO A 400 -17.70 -17.95 -7.18
N PRO A 401 -18.70 -17.92 -6.25
CA PRO A 401 -18.50 -17.46 -4.87
C PRO A 401 -17.44 -18.25 -4.08
N GLU A 402 -17.24 -19.52 -4.41
CA GLU A 402 -16.21 -20.37 -3.79
C GLU A 402 -14.80 -19.83 -3.99
N LYS A 403 -14.58 -19.02 -5.05
CA LYS A 403 -13.29 -18.44 -5.41
C LYS A 403 -13.10 -17.00 -4.87
N ASN A 404 -14.05 -16.45 -4.11
CA ASN A 404 -13.97 -15.11 -3.58
C ASN A 404 -12.70 -14.85 -2.75
N ASN A 405 -12.25 -15.85 -1.98
CA ASN A 405 -10.99 -15.75 -1.22
C ASN A 405 -9.75 -15.64 -2.13
N GLN A 406 -9.74 -16.35 -3.25
CA GLN A 406 -8.64 -16.29 -4.21
C GLN A 406 -8.61 -14.96 -4.94
N ILE A 407 -9.78 -14.45 -5.34
CA ILE A 407 -9.91 -13.12 -5.96
C ILE A 407 -9.37 -12.04 -5.02
N SER A 408 -9.81 -12.03 -3.77
CA SER A 408 -9.36 -11.05 -2.78
C SER A 408 -7.88 -11.18 -2.47
N GLY A 409 -7.37 -12.41 -2.33
CA GLY A 409 -5.94 -12.68 -2.13
C GLY A 409 -5.08 -12.12 -3.26
N ILE A 410 -5.39 -12.45 -4.51
CA ILE A 410 -4.67 -11.95 -5.68
C ILE A 410 -4.80 -10.43 -5.82
N SER A 411 -6.00 -9.87 -5.64
CA SER A 411 -6.24 -8.42 -5.77
C SER A 411 -5.45 -7.61 -4.74
N ASN A 412 -5.44 -8.05 -3.47
CA ASN A 412 -4.67 -7.41 -2.40
C ASN A 412 -3.17 -7.57 -2.61
N PHE A 413 -2.72 -8.77 -2.99
CA PHE A 413 -1.32 -9.02 -3.30
C PHE A 413 -0.81 -8.10 -4.42
N ILE A 414 -1.54 -8.03 -5.53
CA ILE A 414 -1.16 -7.19 -6.67
C ILE A 414 -1.18 -5.70 -6.32
N ARG A 415 -2.12 -5.26 -5.50
CA ARG A 415 -2.16 -3.87 -5.02
C ARG A 415 -0.95 -3.55 -4.14
N ASN A 416 -0.59 -4.43 -3.21
CA ASN A 416 0.58 -4.24 -2.36
C ASN A 416 1.88 -4.34 -3.14
N LEU A 417 1.98 -5.28 -4.09
CA LEU A 417 3.12 -5.38 -5.00
C LEU A 417 3.26 -4.10 -5.84
N GLY A 418 2.14 -3.59 -6.37
CA GLY A 418 2.12 -2.30 -7.07
C GLY A 418 2.63 -1.17 -6.19
N GLY A 419 2.24 -1.16 -4.92
CA GLY A 419 2.73 -0.21 -3.92
C GLY A 419 4.24 -0.28 -3.73
N SER A 420 4.78 -1.46 -3.48
CA SER A 420 6.23 -1.67 -3.30
C SER A 420 7.03 -1.29 -4.56
N VAL A 421 6.56 -1.73 -5.74
CA VAL A 421 7.17 -1.35 -7.02
C VAL A 421 7.07 0.15 -7.25
N GLY A 422 5.91 0.76 -6.98
CA GLY A 422 5.70 2.19 -7.13
C GLY A 422 6.63 3.02 -6.26
N ILE A 423 6.75 2.69 -4.96
CA ILE A 423 7.68 3.36 -4.04
C ILE A 423 9.12 3.21 -4.55
N SER A 424 9.54 1.98 -4.81
CA SER A 424 10.91 1.65 -5.23
C SER A 424 11.30 2.36 -6.54
N MET A 425 10.43 2.33 -7.55
CA MET A 425 10.68 3.02 -8.83
C MET A 425 10.71 4.53 -8.69
N LEU A 426 9.79 5.11 -7.91
CA LEU A 426 9.73 6.56 -7.72
C LEU A 426 10.91 7.10 -6.91
N THR A 427 11.33 6.40 -5.85
CA THR A 427 12.50 6.81 -5.07
C THR A 427 13.79 6.69 -5.89
N THR A 428 13.94 5.62 -6.69
CA THR A 428 15.06 5.46 -7.61
C THR A 428 15.06 6.53 -8.69
N PHE A 429 13.90 6.80 -9.29
CA PHE A 429 13.74 7.85 -10.29
C PHE A 429 14.10 9.23 -9.71
N LEU A 430 13.62 9.53 -8.50
CA LEU A 430 13.93 10.76 -7.79
C LEU A 430 15.44 10.93 -7.59
N ALA A 431 16.12 9.90 -7.08
CA ALA A 431 17.57 9.93 -6.84
C ALA A 431 18.36 10.16 -8.15
N ARG A 432 18.02 9.43 -9.21
CA ARG A 432 18.67 9.57 -10.52
C ARG A 432 18.42 10.94 -11.16
N GLN A 433 17.18 11.41 -11.14
CA GLN A 433 16.84 12.73 -11.68
C GLN A 433 17.50 13.86 -10.88
N SER A 434 17.66 13.72 -9.58
CA SER A 434 18.39 14.68 -8.76
C SER A 434 19.85 14.78 -9.18
N GLN A 435 20.50 13.66 -9.49
CA GLN A 435 21.88 13.67 -10.02
C GLN A 435 21.96 14.34 -11.40
N VAL A 436 21.01 14.03 -12.31
CA VAL A 436 20.96 14.65 -13.65
C VAL A 436 20.76 16.16 -13.56
N HIS A 437 19.75 16.59 -12.76
CA HIS A 437 19.51 18.04 -12.59
C HIS A 437 20.67 18.73 -11.88
N HIS A 438 21.27 18.09 -10.87
CA HIS A 438 22.45 18.64 -10.20
C HIS A 438 23.61 18.85 -11.19
N THR A 439 23.93 17.83 -12.00
CA THR A 439 25.00 17.95 -13.03
C THR A 439 24.69 19.07 -14.01
N ASN A 440 23.46 19.18 -14.49
CA ASN A 440 23.05 20.23 -15.42
C ASN A 440 23.14 21.64 -14.78
N LEU A 441 22.71 21.80 -13.53
CA LEU A 441 22.77 23.10 -12.85
C LEU A 441 24.21 23.51 -12.51
N VAL A 442 25.04 22.58 -12.06
CA VAL A 442 26.46 22.82 -11.78
C VAL A 442 27.21 23.22 -13.03
N ALA A 443 26.89 22.66 -14.21
CA ALA A 443 27.50 23.07 -15.48
C ALA A 443 27.29 24.57 -15.81
N HIS A 444 26.25 25.19 -15.25
CA HIS A 444 25.97 26.62 -15.39
C HIS A 444 26.53 27.47 -14.22
N ALA A 445 27.01 26.85 -13.15
CA ALA A 445 27.59 27.51 -11.98
C ALA A 445 29.10 27.78 -12.20
N THR A 446 29.42 28.55 -13.25
CA THR A 446 30.79 28.85 -13.68
C THR A 446 31.10 30.32 -13.51
N ALA A 447 32.41 30.65 -13.43
CA ALA A 447 32.88 32.02 -13.38
C ALA A 447 32.48 32.87 -14.61
N ALA A 448 32.12 32.23 -15.73
CA ALA A 448 31.61 32.92 -16.93
C ALA A 448 30.12 33.34 -16.80
N ASN A 449 29.39 32.83 -15.82
CA ASN A 449 27.95 33.14 -15.60
C ASN A 449 27.80 34.36 -14.68
N PRO A 450 27.32 35.52 -15.18
CA PRO A 450 27.20 36.75 -14.38
C PRO A 450 26.22 36.58 -13.19
N GLN A 451 25.14 35.78 -13.36
CA GLN A 451 24.15 35.56 -12.30
C GLN A 451 24.75 34.74 -11.15
N TYR A 452 25.52 33.70 -11.48
CA TYR A 452 26.24 32.90 -10.49
C TYR A 452 27.23 33.76 -9.69
N ASN A 453 28.05 34.60 -10.38
CA ASN A 453 29.01 35.50 -9.74
C ASN A 453 28.31 36.53 -8.85
N SER A 454 27.23 37.12 -9.31
CA SER A 454 26.46 38.08 -8.52
C SER A 454 25.92 37.45 -7.24
N MET A 455 25.37 36.22 -7.34
CA MET A 455 24.83 35.46 -6.20
C MET A 455 25.95 35.07 -5.22
N LEU A 456 27.08 34.57 -5.73
CA LEU A 456 28.22 34.16 -4.93
C LEU A 456 28.84 35.37 -4.18
N ASN A 457 29.09 36.47 -4.88
CA ASN A 457 29.66 37.68 -4.30
C ASN A 457 28.70 38.36 -3.32
N GLY A 458 27.40 38.36 -3.62
CA GLY A 458 26.36 38.86 -2.73
C GLY A 458 26.28 38.08 -1.41
N SER A 459 26.32 36.74 -1.50
CA SER A 459 26.38 35.87 -0.32
C SER A 459 27.65 36.07 0.48
N ALA A 460 28.81 36.16 -0.20
CA ALA A 460 30.11 36.41 0.46
C ALA A 460 30.15 37.76 1.17
N ALA A 461 29.61 38.81 0.56
CA ALA A 461 29.52 40.14 1.16
C ALA A 461 28.59 40.15 2.40
N SER A 462 27.50 39.40 2.35
CA SER A 462 26.59 39.23 3.51
C SER A 462 27.28 38.53 4.67
N MET A 463 28.01 37.45 4.42
CA MET A 463 28.74 36.68 5.44
C MET A 463 29.93 37.46 6.01
N ALA A 464 30.61 38.25 5.18
CA ALA A 464 31.68 39.15 5.64
C ALA A 464 31.12 40.23 6.60
N LYS A 465 29.94 40.78 6.33
CA LYS A 465 29.25 41.71 7.24
C LYS A 465 28.86 41.09 8.57
N SER A 466 28.63 39.77 8.59
CA SER A 466 28.31 39.00 9.80
C SER A 466 29.56 38.62 10.62
N GLY A 467 30.75 39.11 10.25
CA GLY A 467 31.98 38.94 11.03
C GLY A 467 32.91 37.83 10.54
N SER A 468 32.59 37.15 9.44
CA SER A 468 33.49 36.14 8.82
C SER A 468 34.64 36.84 8.08
N GLY A 469 35.86 36.33 8.27
CA GLY A 469 36.99 36.79 7.45
C GLY A 469 36.76 36.55 5.95
N PRO A 470 37.41 37.32 5.05
CA PRO A 470 37.12 37.29 3.59
C PRO A 470 37.20 35.90 2.96
N VAL A 471 38.19 35.10 3.33
CA VAL A 471 38.39 33.74 2.82
C VAL A 471 37.27 32.82 3.31
N LEU A 472 36.95 32.88 4.61
CA LEU A 472 35.88 32.07 5.23
C LEU A 472 34.52 32.47 4.66
N ALA A 473 34.25 33.76 4.49
CA ALA A 473 33.03 34.29 3.88
C ALA A 473 32.81 33.76 2.46
N MET A 474 33.86 33.71 1.64
CA MET A 474 33.79 33.15 0.28
C MET A 474 33.51 31.64 0.30
N GLN A 475 34.16 30.88 1.19
CA GLN A 475 33.92 29.43 1.33
C GLN A 475 32.52 29.14 1.79
N GLN A 476 32.00 29.90 2.76
CA GLN A 476 30.62 29.78 3.24
C GLN A 476 29.61 30.13 2.14
N ALA A 477 29.87 31.18 1.37
CA ALA A 477 29.03 31.57 0.24
C ALA A 477 29.01 30.50 -0.85
N TYR A 478 30.16 29.88 -1.17
CA TYR A 478 30.22 28.77 -2.09
C TYR A 478 29.36 27.58 -1.61
N ASN A 479 29.48 27.18 -0.35
CA ASN A 479 28.68 26.10 0.24
C ASN A 479 27.19 26.44 0.21
N GLN A 480 26.80 27.68 0.49
CA GLN A 480 25.42 28.13 0.42
C GLN A 480 24.85 28.04 -0.99
N VAL A 481 25.60 28.54 -2.00
CA VAL A 481 25.16 28.50 -3.40
C VAL A 481 25.05 27.04 -3.89
N MET A 482 26.02 26.18 -3.53
CA MET A 482 25.95 24.76 -3.88
C MET A 482 24.78 24.07 -3.19
N GLY A 483 24.46 24.40 -1.93
CA GLY A 483 23.28 23.93 -1.23
C GLY A 483 21.98 24.32 -1.94
N LEU A 484 21.88 25.55 -2.46
CA LEU A 484 20.74 25.99 -3.27
C LEU A 484 20.62 25.23 -4.59
N VAL A 485 21.75 24.98 -5.27
CA VAL A 485 21.77 24.16 -6.50
C VAL A 485 21.26 22.76 -6.22
N GLN A 486 21.74 22.13 -5.14
CA GLN A 486 21.28 20.80 -4.74
C GLN A 486 19.79 20.79 -4.39
N GLN A 487 19.31 21.80 -3.68
CA GLN A 487 17.88 21.92 -3.32
C GLN A 487 17.01 22.10 -4.56
N GLN A 488 17.43 22.90 -5.54
CA GLN A 488 16.72 23.08 -6.81
C GLN A 488 16.74 21.81 -7.66
N ALA A 489 17.85 21.09 -7.72
CA ALA A 489 17.94 19.80 -8.41
C ALA A 489 16.97 18.78 -7.81
N ALA A 490 16.89 18.72 -6.49
CA ALA A 490 15.94 17.86 -5.81
C ALA A 490 14.49 18.26 -6.09
N LEU A 491 14.14 19.56 -6.02
CA LEU A 491 12.80 20.07 -6.35
C LEU A 491 12.36 19.66 -7.76
N LEU A 492 13.23 19.88 -8.76
CA LEU A 492 12.94 19.50 -10.15
C LEU A 492 12.72 17.99 -10.30
N SER A 493 13.40 17.20 -9.50
CA SER A 493 13.24 15.74 -9.49
C SER A 493 11.87 15.31 -8.97
N TYR A 494 11.36 15.96 -7.92
CA TYR A 494 9.99 15.74 -7.44
C TYR A 494 8.95 16.13 -8.51
N VAL A 495 9.13 17.28 -9.15
CA VAL A 495 8.26 17.73 -10.25
C VAL A 495 8.23 16.70 -11.36
N ASN A 496 9.39 16.20 -11.81
CA ASN A 496 9.47 15.17 -12.84
C ASN A 496 8.83 13.86 -12.41
N ALA A 497 9.00 13.44 -11.14
CA ALA A 497 8.39 12.22 -10.62
C ALA A 497 6.85 12.31 -10.66
N PHE A 498 6.26 13.41 -10.19
CA PHE A 498 4.80 13.60 -10.24
C PHE A 498 4.28 13.74 -11.67
N TRP A 499 5.06 14.36 -12.58
CA TRP A 499 4.71 14.45 -13.99
C TRP A 499 4.63 13.07 -14.64
N VAL A 500 5.64 12.21 -14.44
CA VAL A 500 5.67 10.84 -14.98
C VAL A 500 4.47 10.04 -14.47
N VAL A 501 4.18 10.10 -13.17
CA VAL A 501 3.03 9.40 -12.60
C VAL A 501 1.72 9.93 -13.17
N SER A 502 1.59 11.26 -13.34
CA SER A 502 0.41 11.87 -13.96
C SER A 502 0.17 11.34 -15.37
N VAL A 503 1.22 11.26 -16.21
CA VAL A 503 1.12 10.74 -17.59
C VAL A 503 0.77 9.25 -17.61
N ILE A 504 1.38 8.45 -16.73
CA ILE A 504 1.04 7.01 -16.61
C ILE A 504 -0.44 6.86 -16.25
N VAL A 505 -0.93 7.60 -15.26
CA VAL A 505 -2.35 7.54 -14.84
C VAL A 505 -3.28 8.04 -15.95
N ALA A 506 -2.90 9.11 -16.68
CA ALA A 506 -3.66 9.61 -17.82
C ALA A 506 -3.83 8.55 -18.93
N SER A 507 -2.77 7.78 -19.21
CA SER A 507 -2.79 6.72 -20.22
C SER A 507 -3.76 5.59 -19.89
N LEU A 508 -4.16 5.46 -18.62
CA LEU A 508 -5.11 4.44 -18.16
C LEU A 508 -6.58 4.87 -18.28
N VAL A 509 -6.86 6.16 -18.49
CA VAL A 509 -8.25 6.67 -18.60
C VAL A 509 -9.09 5.93 -19.66
N PRO A 510 -8.59 5.58 -20.86
CA PRO A 510 -9.37 4.86 -21.86
C PRO A 510 -9.52 3.35 -21.55
N LEU A 511 -8.66 2.75 -20.73
CA LEU A 511 -8.64 1.30 -20.54
C LEU A 511 -9.93 0.71 -19.90
N PRO A 512 -10.64 1.38 -18.98
CA PRO A 512 -11.88 0.85 -18.42
C PRO A 512 -12.95 0.55 -19.47
N PHE A 513 -12.96 1.25 -20.61
CA PHE A 513 -13.92 1.01 -21.69
C PHE A 513 -13.66 -0.31 -22.45
N LEU A 514 -12.50 -0.93 -22.27
CA LEU A 514 -12.20 -2.26 -22.77
C LEU A 514 -12.84 -3.39 -21.94
N LEU A 515 -13.33 -3.10 -20.73
CA LEU A 515 -14.03 -4.06 -19.88
C LEU A 515 -15.38 -4.46 -20.47
N LYS A 516 -15.81 -5.70 -20.25
CA LYS A 516 -17.17 -6.13 -20.59
C LYS A 516 -18.16 -5.51 -19.59
N LYS A 517 -19.24 -4.93 -20.12
CA LYS A 517 -20.31 -4.35 -19.30
C LYS A 517 -20.90 -5.42 -18.37
N PRO A 518 -21.00 -5.19 -17.05
CA PRO A 518 -21.75 -6.06 -16.19
C PRO A 518 -23.20 -6.10 -16.70
N LYS A 519 -23.73 -7.27 -17.03
CA LYS A 519 -25.14 -7.37 -17.39
C LYS A 519 -25.97 -7.07 -16.14
N PRO A 520 -26.93 -6.12 -16.19
CA PRO A 520 -27.91 -5.99 -15.12
C PRO A 520 -28.66 -7.32 -15.02
N GLY A 521 -28.62 -7.99 -13.86
CA GLY A 521 -29.32 -9.26 -13.65
C GLY A 521 -28.55 -10.55 -13.93
N ALA A 522 -27.25 -10.50 -14.26
CA ALA A 522 -26.45 -11.73 -14.47
C ALA A 522 -26.40 -12.69 -13.26
N ALA A 523 -26.86 -12.26 -12.09
CA ALA A 523 -27.10 -13.14 -10.93
C ALA A 523 -28.43 -13.92 -11.03
N SER A 524 -29.39 -13.49 -11.85
CA SER A 524 -30.68 -14.15 -11.98
C SER A 524 -30.76 -15.10 -13.21
N GLU A 525 -29.93 -14.91 -14.22
CA GLU A 525 -29.95 -15.76 -15.42
C GLU A 525 -29.13 -17.05 -15.31
N MET A 526 -28.22 -17.18 -14.35
CA MET A 526 -27.51 -18.45 -14.07
C MET A 526 -28.34 -19.44 -13.24
N GLY A 527 -29.57 -19.10 -12.88
CA GLY A 527 -30.52 -20.00 -12.21
C GLY A 527 -31.64 -20.52 -13.10
N ALA A 528 -31.61 -20.24 -14.42
CA ALA A 528 -32.70 -20.58 -15.36
C ALA A 528 -32.28 -21.51 -16.51
N HIS A 529 -31.11 -22.19 -16.42
CA HIS A 529 -30.75 -23.26 -17.36
C HIS A 529 -30.15 -24.48 -16.62
#